data_3d84d67e3e27c9675f947aa840253604
#
_entry.id   3d84d67e3e27c9675f947aa840253604
#
_cell.length_a   1.000
_cell.length_b   1.000
_cell.length_c   1.000
_cell.angle_alpha   90.00
_cell.angle_beta   90.00
_cell.angle_gamma   90.00
#
_symmetry.space_group_name_H-M   'P 1'
#
loop_
_entity.id
_entity.type
_entity.pdbx_description
1 polymer ?
#
loop_
_entity_poly.entity_id
_entity_poly.type
_entity_poly.pdbx_seq_one_letter_code
_entity_poly.pdbx_strand_id
1 'polypeptide(L)'
;GPEKGLSLPGMTIVCGDSHTSTHGAMGAVAFGIGTSEVEMVMASQCILQSKPKSMRISINGKLSKGVTAKDVALYLMSQLTTSGATGYFVEYSGDVVKDMSMEGRLTLCNLSIEMGARGGFVAPDETTFEYIKGLEYAPKGEEWDKAVAYWKTLKSGDDAVFDKELTFEAKDI
;
A
#
# COMPACT_ATOMS: atom_id res chain seq x y z
N GLY A 1 -14.73 2.03 -1.36
CA GLY A 1 -13.93 2.63 -0.29
C GLY A 1 -13.08 3.78 -0.78
N PRO A 2 -11.92 3.53 -1.43
CA PRO A 2 -11.01 4.61 -1.84
C PRO A 2 -11.68 5.70 -2.67
N GLU A 3 -12.41 5.34 -3.72
CA GLU A 3 -13.12 6.24 -4.65
C GLU A 3 -14.22 7.09 -3.99
N LYS A 4 -14.56 6.80 -2.75
CA LYS A 4 -15.51 7.57 -1.95
C LYS A 4 -14.82 8.44 -0.88
N GLY A 5 -13.50 8.29 -0.70
CA GLY A 5 -12.76 8.97 0.36
C GLY A 5 -12.97 8.36 1.75
N LEU A 6 -13.35 7.08 1.82
CA LEU A 6 -13.50 6.33 3.08
C LEU A 6 -12.19 5.68 3.53
N SER A 7 -11.22 5.54 2.60
CA SER A 7 -9.89 5.00 2.90
C SER A 7 -8.89 6.15 2.85
N LEU A 8 -8.32 6.48 3.97
CA LEU A 8 -7.43 7.64 4.13
C LEU A 8 -6.06 7.20 4.64
N PRO A 9 -4.98 7.96 4.34
CA PRO A 9 -3.66 7.68 4.87
C PRO A 9 -3.63 7.58 6.40
N GLY A 10 -2.85 6.61 6.91
CA GLY A 10 -2.70 6.37 8.34
C GLY A 10 -3.83 5.56 8.99
N MET A 11 -4.86 5.19 8.23
CA MET A 11 -5.91 4.29 8.75
C MET A 11 -5.43 2.84 8.85
N THR A 12 -6.00 2.10 9.80
CA THR A 12 -5.94 0.64 9.83
C THR A 12 -7.25 0.09 9.30
N ILE A 13 -7.19 -0.76 8.28
CA ILE A 13 -8.35 -1.30 7.57
C ILE A 13 -8.27 -2.81 7.55
N VAL A 14 -9.29 -3.49 8.06
CA VAL A 14 -9.41 -4.95 8.00
C VAL A 14 -10.76 -5.37 7.40
N CYS A 15 -10.77 -6.47 6.68
CA CYS A 15 -11.94 -6.99 6.01
C CYS A 15 -11.79 -8.50 5.79
N GLY A 16 -12.87 -9.21 5.57
CA GLY A 16 -12.89 -10.64 5.24
C GLY A 16 -12.41 -11.00 3.82
N ASP A 17 -11.72 -10.09 3.15
CA ASP A 17 -11.16 -10.24 1.80
C ASP A 17 -9.63 -10.10 1.87
N SER A 18 -8.91 -11.06 1.29
CA SER A 18 -7.43 -11.03 1.25
C SER A 18 -6.89 -9.80 0.51
N HIS A 19 -7.58 -9.34 -0.53
CA HIS A 19 -7.18 -8.16 -1.30
C HIS A 19 -7.53 -6.81 -0.64
N THR A 20 -7.90 -6.82 0.63
CA THR A 20 -7.98 -5.60 1.47
C THR A 20 -6.66 -4.81 1.46
N SER A 21 -5.53 -5.46 1.18
CA SER A 21 -4.23 -4.81 0.96
C SER A 21 -4.25 -3.71 -0.11
N THR A 22 -5.22 -3.73 -1.03
CA THR A 22 -5.43 -2.68 -2.04
C THR A 22 -5.50 -1.28 -1.44
N HIS A 23 -6.10 -1.13 -0.24
CA HIS A 23 -6.18 0.15 0.47
C HIS A 23 -4.81 0.70 0.89
N GLY A 24 -3.76 -0.13 0.86
CA GLY A 24 -2.38 0.31 1.11
C GLY A 24 -1.87 1.33 0.09
N ALA A 25 -2.45 1.37 -1.12
CA ALA A 25 -2.18 2.41 -2.11
C ALA A 25 -2.51 3.82 -1.62
N MET A 26 -3.41 3.94 -0.65
CA MET A 26 -3.78 5.20 0.01
C MET A 26 -2.86 5.53 1.21
N GLY A 27 -1.84 4.72 1.50
CA GLY A 27 -1.04 4.86 2.71
C GLY A 27 -1.72 4.35 3.98
N ALA A 28 -2.69 3.44 3.84
CA ALA A 28 -3.33 2.76 4.96
C ALA A 28 -2.65 1.42 5.26
N VAL A 29 -2.64 1.00 6.52
CA VAL A 29 -2.26 -0.36 6.91
C VAL A 29 -3.48 -1.25 6.75
N ALA A 30 -3.52 -2.04 5.67
CA ALA A 30 -4.71 -2.77 5.27
C ALA A 30 -4.42 -4.25 4.98
N PHE A 31 -5.22 -5.16 5.52
CA PHE A 31 -5.04 -6.60 5.35
C PHE A 31 -6.31 -7.40 5.58
N GLY A 32 -6.36 -8.58 4.95
CA GLY A 32 -7.45 -9.52 5.12
C GLY A 32 -7.39 -10.25 6.47
N ILE A 33 -8.57 -10.54 7.03
CA ILE A 33 -8.75 -11.29 8.28
C ILE A 33 -9.81 -12.38 8.10
N GLY A 34 -9.78 -13.38 8.97
CA GLY A 34 -10.77 -14.46 8.96
C GLY A 34 -12.15 -14.03 9.48
N THR A 35 -13.18 -14.81 9.16
CA THR A 35 -14.58 -14.51 9.53
C THR A 35 -14.78 -14.31 11.03
N SER A 36 -14.16 -15.17 11.86
CA SER A 36 -14.23 -15.04 13.32
C SER A 36 -13.53 -13.77 13.83
N GLU A 37 -12.46 -13.34 13.14
CA GLU A 37 -11.77 -12.10 13.46
C GLU A 37 -12.62 -10.88 13.06
N VAL A 38 -13.38 -10.97 11.94
CA VAL A 38 -14.36 -9.91 11.57
C VAL A 38 -15.40 -9.73 12.67
N GLU A 39 -15.97 -10.82 13.19
CA GLU A 39 -16.91 -10.79 14.32
C GLU A 39 -16.29 -10.10 15.54
N MET A 40 -15.07 -10.47 15.89
CA MET A 40 -14.33 -9.89 17.02
C MET A 40 -14.11 -8.37 16.81
N VAL A 41 -13.67 -7.97 15.63
CA VAL A 41 -13.43 -6.56 15.31
C VAL A 41 -14.71 -5.75 15.34
N MET A 42 -15.81 -6.29 14.81
CA MET A 42 -17.11 -5.60 14.86
C MET A 42 -17.62 -5.44 16.29
N ALA A 43 -17.34 -6.39 17.17
CA ALA A 43 -17.77 -6.34 18.57
C ALA A 43 -16.87 -5.45 19.44
N SER A 44 -15.54 -5.51 19.26
CA SER A 44 -14.57 -4.92 20.18
C SER A 44 -13.71 -3.81 19.60
N GLN A 45 -13.74 -3.61 18.29
CA GLN A 45 -12.83 -2.71 17.54
C GLN A 45 -11.35 -3.07 17.73
N CYS A 46 -11.05 -4.29 18.15
CA CYS A 46 -9.70 -4.78 18.44
C CYS A 46 -9.47 -6.14 17.79
N ILE A 47 -8.20 -6.39 17.42
CA ILE A 47 -7.74 -7.68 16.93
C ILE A 47 -6.31 -7.93 17.42
N LEU A 48 -6.02 -9.16 17.82
CA LEU A 48 -4.67 -9.57 18.18
C LEU A 48 -3.93 -10.06 16.93
N GLN A 49 -2.85 -9.40 16.59
CA GLN A 49 -2.00 -9.76 15.45
C GLN A 49 -0.54 -9.85 15.84
N SER A 50 0.17 -10.81 15.25
CA SER A 50 1.63 -10.81 15.31
C SER A 50 2.18 -9.70 14.44
N LYS A 51 3.16 -8.94 14.94
CA LYS A 51 3.83 -7.90 14.16
C LYS A 51 4.52 -8.54 12.94
N PRO A 52 4.15 -8.18 11.71
CA PRO A 52 4.86 -8.65 10.52
C PRO A 52 6.25 -8.05 10.45
N LYS A 53 7.14 -8.69 9.71
CA LYS A 53 8.42 -8.10 9.30
C LYS A 53 8.17 -7.01 8.26
N SER A 54 9.10 -6.09 8.16
CA SER A 54 9.07 -5.01 7.16
C SER A 54 9.93 -5.34 5.96
N MET A 55 9.41 -5.14 4.74
CA MET A 55 10.16 -5.27 3.50
C MET A 55 10.00 -3.99 2.69
N ARG A 56 11.11 -3.44 2.18
CA ARG A 56 11.08 -2.38 1.17
C ARG A 56 11.40 -2.94 -0.20
N ILE A 57 10.59 -2.59 -1.20
CA ILE A 57 10.84 -2.86 -2.61
C ILE A 57 10.94 -1.52 -3.33
N SER A 58 12.14 -1.16 -3.75
CA SER A 58 12.41 0.06 -4.52
C SER A 58 12.54 -0.27 -6.00
N ILE A 59 11.82 0.47 -6.86
CA ILE A 59 11.86 0.28 -8.31
C ILE A 59 12.29 1.60 -8.94
N ASN A 60 13.51 1.64 -9.44
CA ASN A 60 14.16 2.86 -9.93
C ASN A 60 14.10 2.97 -11.45
N GLY A 61 14.22 4.21 -11.93
CA GLY A 61 14.23 4.50 -13.37
C GLY A 61 12.83 4.70 -13.92
N LYS A 62 12.67 4.48 -15.23
CA LYS A 62 11.41 4.75 -15.94
C LYS A 62 10.96 3.52 -16.73
N LEU A 63 9.70 3.15 -16.59
CA LEU A 63 9.09 2.04 -17.32
C LEU A 63 9.07 2.31 -18.82
N SER A 64 9.28 1.26 -19.61
CA SER A 64 9.14 1.28 -21.05
C SER A 64 7.68 1.54 -21.44
N LYS A 65 7.50 2.13 -22.64
CA LYS A 65 6.15 2.39 -23.15
C LYS A 65 5.36 1.09 -23.30
N GLY A 66 4.18 1.05 -22.69
CA GLY A 66 3.27 -0.10 -22.73
C GLY A 66 3.39 -1.02 -21.52
N VAL A 67 4.40 -0.86 -20.68
CA VAL A 67 4.51 -1.58 -19.40
C VAL A 67 3.54 -0.97 -18.39
N THR A 68 2.76 -1.81 -17.74
CA THR A 68 1.71 -1.43 -16.79
C THR A 68 2.09 -1.80 -15.34
N ALA A 69 1.35 -1.30 -14.37
CA ALA A 69 1.54 -1.68 -12.96
C ALA A 69 1.35 -3.19 -12.73
N LYS A 70 0.52 -3.86 -13.56
CA LYS A 70 0.36 -5.31 -13.50
C LYS A 70 1.62 -6.04 -13.96
N ASP A 71 2.28 -5.55 -15.01
CA ASP A 71 3.55 -6.14 -15.48
C ASP A 71 4.63 -5.99 -14.41
N VAL A 72 4.69 -4.84 -13.74
CA VAL A 72 5.58 -4.63 -12.58
C VAL A 72 5.31 -5.67 -11.49
N ALA A 73 4.05 -5.85 -11.07
CA ALA A 73 3.70 -6.82 -10.05
C ALA A 73 4.05 -8.26 -10.47
N LEU A 74 3.78 -8.64 -11.72
CA LEU A 74 4.11 -9.96 -12.26
C LEU A 74 5.62 -10.18 -12.34
N TYR A 75 6.38 -9.15 -12.71
CA TYR A 75 7.84 -9.20 -12.68
C TYR A 75 8.35 -9.45 -11.26
N LEU A 76 7.89 -8.68 -10.28
CA LEU A 76 8.27 -8.89 -8.88
C LEU A 76 7.94 -10.31 -8.41
N MET A 77 6.77 -10.84 -8.76
CA MET A 77 6.40 -12.24 -8.47
C MET A 77 7.35 -13.25 -9.13
N SER A 78 7.81 -12.98 -10.35
CA SER A 78 8.76 -13.86 -11.04
C SER A 78 10.12 -13.93 -10.32
N GLN A 79 10.51 -12.83 -9.66
CA GLN A 79 11.77 -12.72 -8.93
C GLN A 79 11.67 -13.25 -7.48
N LEU A 80 10.52 -13.04 -6.83
CA LEU A 80 10.30 -13.34 -5.41
C LEU A 80 9.59 -14.67 -5.17
N THR A 81 8.94 -15.21 -6.20
CA THR A 81 7.98 -16.32 -6.13
C THR A 81 6.70 -15.97 -5.36
N THR A 82 5.73 -16.90 -5.33
CA THR A 82 4.45 -16.75 -4.62
C THR A 82 4.56 -16.75 -3.09
N SER A 83 5.74 -16.98 -2.54
CA SER A 83 6.00 -17.02 -1.10
C SER A 83 7.13 -16.08 -0.64
N GLY A 84 7.72 -15.32 -1.56
CA GLY A 84 8.92 -14.51 -1.27
C GLY A 84 8.72 -13.36 -0.30
N ALA A 85 7.46 -12.94 -0.10
CA ALA A 85 7.08 -11.90 0.86
C ALA A 85 6.26 -12.46 2.05
N THR A 86 6.26 -13.79 2.25
CA THR A 86 5.53 -14.41 3.37
C THR A 86 6.03 -13.89 4.72
N GLY A 87 5.11 -13.41 5.54
CA GLY A 87 5.41 -12.84 6.86
C GLY A 87 5.86 -11.37 6.84
N TYR A 88 5.88 -10.74 5.66
CA TYR A 88 6.24 -9.33 5.52
C TYR A 88 5.02 -8.45 5.21
N PHE A 89 5.12 -7.21 5.66
CA PHE A 89 4.38 -6.09 5.11
C PHE A 89 5.31 -5.32 4.16
N VAL A 90 4.87 -5.06 2.93
CA VAL A 90 5.74 -4.54 1.85
C VAL A 90 5.50 -3.05 1.64
N GLU A 91 6.54 -2.24 1.77
CA GLU A 91 6.55 -0.84 1.33
C GLU A 91 7.12 -0.75 -0.08
N TYR A 92 6.36 -0.20 -1.02
CA TYR A 92 6.83 0.09 -2.37
C TYR A 92 7.34 1.52 -2.48
N SER A 93 8.49 1.70 -3.13
CA SER A 93 9.16 2.98 -3.30
C SER A 93 9.94 3.06 -4.61
N GLY A 94 10.63 4.16 -4.84
CA GLY A 94 11.43 4.41 -6.04
C GLY A 94 10.67 5.21 -7.10
N ASP A 95 11.38 5.55 -8.19
CA ASP A 95 10.88 6.45 -9.23
C ASP A 95 9.62 5.92 -9.91
N VAL A 96 9.60 4.62 -10.22
CA VAL A 96 8.46 3.96 -10.86
C VAL A 96 7.19 4.10 -10.02
N VAL A 97 7.29 3.90 -8.70
CA VAL A 97 6.13 3.98 -7.81
C VAL A 97 5.65 5.43 -7.65
N LYS A 98 6.59 6.38 -7.62
CA LYS A 98 6.29 7.82 -7.60
C LYS A 98 5.50 8.26 -8.83
N ASP A 99 5.91 7.77 -10.01
CA ASP A 99 5.31 8.11 -11.30
C ASP A 99 3.99 7.36 -11.58
N MET A 100 3.67 6.32 -10.78
CA MET A 100 2.42 5.57 -10.95
C MET A 100 1.20 6.41 -10.60
N SER A 101 0.14 6.27 -11.42
CA SER A 101 -1.20 6.73 -11.05
C SER A 101 -1.74 5.98 -9.83
N MET A 102 -2.79 6.49 -9.21
CA MET A 102 -3.42 5.78 -8.09
C MET A 102 -3.94 4.41 -8.48
N GLU A 103 -4.48 4.24 -9.69
CA GLU A 103 -4.94 2.95 -10.22
C GLU A 103 -3.79 1.96 -10.34
N GLY A 104 -2.61 2.44 -10.74
CA GLY A 104 -1.39 1.64 -10.76
C GLY A 104 -0.97 1.20 -9.37
N ARG A 105 -0.97 2.11 -8.40
CA ARG A 105 -0.66 1.81 -6.98
C ARG A 105 -1.68 0.85 -6.37
N LEU A 106 -2.97 1.02 -6.66
CA LEU A 106 -4.03 0.11 -6.25
C LEU A 106 -3.78 -1.30 -6.79
N THR A 107 -3.39 -1.43 -8.05
CA THR A 107 -3.03 -2.71 -8.68
C THR A 107 -1.81 -3.35 -8.00
N LEU A 108 -0.75 -2.58 -7.74
CA LEU A 108 0.47 -3.07 -7.12
C LEU A 108 0.23 -3.57 -5.69
N CYS A 109 -0.48 -2.78 -4.87
CA CYS A 109 -0.83 -3.16 -3.51
C CYS A 109 -1.82 -4.35 -3.46
N ASN A 110 -2.77 -4.42 -4.41
CA ASN A 110 -3.68 -5.54 -4.57
C ASN A 110 -2.91 -6.85 -4.79
N LEU A 111 -2.00 -6.86 -5.75
CA LEU A 111 -1.24 -8.06 -6.13
C LEU A 111 -0.13 -8.46 -5.14
N SER A 112 0.12 -7.67 -4.10
CA SER A 112 1.09 -8.02 -3.04
C SER A 112 0.76 -9.33 -2.35
N ILE A 113 -0.51 -9.67 -2.24
CA ILE A 113 -0.99 -10.92 -1.62
C ILE A 113 -0.52 -12.14 -2.40
N GLU A 114 -0.39 -12.04 -3.72
CA GLU A 114 0.06 -13.12 -4.59
C GLU A 114 1.55 -13.48 -4.41
N MET A 115 2.32 -12.60 -3.74
CA MET A 115 3.68 -12.90 -3.28
C MET A 115 3.74 -13.42 -1.84
N GLY A 116 2.59 -13.68 -1.24
CA GLY A 116 2.46 -14.12 0.16
C GLY A 116 2.60 -12.99 1.19
N ALA A 117 2.64 -11.72 0.76
CA ALA A 117 2.72 -10.59 1.67
C ALA A 117 1.47 -10.47 2.55
N ARG A 118 1.63 -10.00 3.78
CA ARG A 118 0.52 -9.65 4.66
C ARG A 118 -0.29 -8.47 4.12
N GLY A 119 0.39 -7.55 3.46
CA GLY A 119 -0.15 -6.40 2.76
C GLY A 119 0.96 -5.64 2.07
N GLY A 120 0.59 -4.72 1.20
CA GLY A 120 1.49 -3.80 0.53
C GLY A 120 0.99 -2.38 0.66
N PHE A 121 1.87 -1.41 0.75
CA PHE A 121 1.48 -0.01 0.81
C PHE A 121 2.48 0.90 0.10
N VAL A 122 2.01 2.08 -0.24
CA VAL A 122 2.80 3.18 -0.79
C VAL A 122 2.67 4.35 0.18
N ALA A 123 3.79 4.99 0.52
CA ALA A 123 3.75 6.19 1.34
C ALA A 123 2.91 7.27 0.65
N PRO A 124 1.98 7.94 1.37
CA PRO A 124 1.13 8.95 0.77
C PRO A 124 1.95 10.16 0.30
N ASP A 125 1.65 10.63 -0.90
CA ASP A 125 2.30 11.76 -1.55
C ASP A 125 1.28 12.65 -2.28
N GLU A 126 1.75 13.61 -3.07
CA GLU A 126 0.86 14.53 -3.78
C GLU A 126 -0.13 13.80 -4.70
N THR A 127 0.28 12.69 -5.35
CA THR A 127 -0.63 11.87 -6.17
C THR A 127 -1.78 11.31 -5.33
N THR A 128 -1.49 10.85 -4.10
CA THR A 128 -2.50 10.37 -3.15
C THR A 128 -3.42 11.50 -2.72
N PHE A 129 -2.86 12.68 -2.39
CA PHE A 129 -3.65 13.83 -1.93
C PHE A 129 -4.57 14.35 -3.03
N GLU A 130 -4.08 14.47 -4.26
CA GLU A 130 -4.89 14.87 -5.41
C GLU A 130 -6.05 13.91 -5.68
N TYR A 131 -5.80 12.60 -5.57
CA TYR A 131 -6.83 11.59 -5.74
C TYR A 131 -7.95 11.67 -4.67
N ILE A 132 -7.58 11.94 -3.41
CA ILE A 132 -8.55 12.02 -2.30
C ILE A 132 -9.32 13.35 -2.33
N LYS A 133 -8.70 14.41 -2.81
CA LYS A 133 -9.25 15.78 -2.73
C LYS A 133 -10.62 15.88 -3.40
N GLY A 134 -11.60 16.32 -2.64
CA GLY A 134 -12.96 16.56 -3.16
C GLY A 134 -13.86 15.33 -3.22
N LEU A 135 -13.36 14.15 -2.81
CA LEU A 135 -14.22 12.97 -2.68
C LEU A 135 -15.30 13.17 -1.61
N GLU A 136 -16.37 12.40 -1.72
CA GLU A 136 -17.60 12.57 -0.91
C GLU A 136 -17.32 12.60 0.61
N TYR A 137 -16.54 11.63 1.12
CA TYR A 137 -16.21 11.46 2.53
C TYR A 137 -14.80 11.94 2.92
N ALA A 138 -14.08 12.55 1.99
CA ALA A 138 -12.78 13.14 2.31
C ALA A 138 -12.93 14.37 3.23
N PRO A 139 -11.93 14.66 4.06
CA PRO A 139 -11.89 15.91 4.84
C PRO A 139 -12.04 17.13 3.95
N LYS A 140 -12.66 18.21 4.48
CA LYS A 140 -12.93 19.44 3.73
C LYS A 140 -12.47 20.68 4.50
N GLY A 141 -12.14 21.76 3.77
CA GLY A 141 -11.75 23.03 4.39
C GLY A 141 -10.54 22.87 5.32
N GLU A 142 -10.60 23.43 6.51
CA GLU A 142 -9.50 23.39 7.50
C GLU A 142 -9.13 21.96 7.93
N GLU A 143 -10.09 21.03 7.95
CA GLU A 143 -9.80 19.63 8.26
C GLU A 143 -8.97 18.94 7.16
N TRP A 144 -9.14 19.37 5.91
CA TRP A 144 -8.28 18.92 4.81
C TRP A 144 -6.82 19.36 5.03
N ASP A 145 -6.60 20.62 5.38
CA ASP A 145 -5.24 21.15 5.58
C ASP A 145 -4.54 20.44 6.75
N LYS A 146 -5.26 20.18 7.85
CA LYS A 146 -4.75 19.42 8.99
C LYS A 146 -4.44 17.97 8.62
N ALA A 147 -5.33 17.33 7.83
CA ALA A 147 -5.15 15.96 7.37
C ALA A 147 -3.92 15.83 6.48
N VAL A 148 -3.75 16.71 5.49
CA VAL A 148 -2.57 16.72 4.60
C VAL A 148 -1.29 16.95 5.39
N ALA A 149 -1.28 17.89 6.35
CA ALA A 149 -0.14 18.12 7.21
C ALA A 149 0.27 16.87 7.98
N TYR A 150 -0.70 16.13 8.51
CA TYR A 150 -0.46 14.85 9.19
C TYR A 150 0.00 13.77 8.20
N TRP A 151 -0.66 13.60 7.05
CA TRP A 151 -0.33 12.57 6.08
C TRP A 151 1.09 12.69 5.54
N LYS A 152 1.61 13.91 5.40
CA LYS A 152 3.00 14.16 4.99
C LYS A 152 4.04 13.63 6.00
N THR A 153 3.64 13.35 7.23
CA THR A 153 4.53 12.75 8.24
C THR A 153 4.59 11.23 8.19
N LEU A 154 3.71 10.59 7.39
CA LEU A 154 3.56 9.13 7.37
C LEU A 154 4.55 8.39 6.46
N LYS A 155 5.41 9.10 5.75
CA LYS A 155 6.48 8.47 4.98
C LYS A 155 7.58 7.93 5.90
N SER A 156 8.19 6.81 5.50
CA SER A 156 9.40 6.30 6.16
C SER A 156 10.53 7.31 6.09
N GLY A 157 11.25 7.51 7.19
CA GLY A 157 12.42 8.36 7.24
C GLY A 157 13.60 7.78 6.44
N ASP A 158 14.60 8.60 6.15
CA ASP A 158 15.80 8.17 5.43
C ASP A 158 16.66 7.18 6.28
N ASP A 159 16.46 7.19 7.59
CA ASP A 159 17.07 6.28 8.58
C ASP A 159 16.21 5.05 8.92
N ALA A 160 15.10 4.85 8.23
CA ALA A 160 14.22 3.72 8.48
C ALA A 160 14.93 2.39 8.15
N VAL A 161 14.89 1.45 9.09
CA VAL A 161 15.49 0.12 8.94
C VAL A 161 14.40 -0.88 8.61
N PHE A 162 14.61 -1.65 7.52
CA PHE A 162 13.74 -2.74 7.10
C PHE A 162 14.40 -4.08 7.36
N ASP A 163 13.61 -5.11 7.67
CA ASP A 163 14.11 -6.48 7.81
C ASP A 163 14.64 -7.03 6.48
N LYS A 164 14.12 -6.53 5.35
CA LYS A 164 14.57 -6.87 4.00
C LYS A 164 14.40 -5.69 3.06
N GLU A 165 15.43 -5.41 2.26
CA GLU A 165 15.38 -4.40 1.20
C GLU A 165 15.74 -5.03 -0.14
N LEU A 166 14.98 -4.68 -1.18
CA LEU A 166 15.17 -5.14 -2.54
C LEU A 166 15.09 -3.94 -3.49
N THR A 167 15.99 -3.92 -4.47
CA THR A 167 16.02 -2.88 -5.49
C THR A 167 15.94 -3.51 -6.87
N PHE A 168 15.09 -2.97 -7.72
CA PHE A 168 14.90 -3.39 -9.10
C PHE A 168 15.02 -2.18 -10.03
N GLU A 169 15.43 -2.44 -11.27
CA GLU A 169 15.55 -1.42 -12.30
C GLU A 169 14.40 -1.57 -13.31
N ALA A 170 13.72 -0.47 -13.60
CA ALA A 170 12.58 -0.45 -14.53
C ALA A 170 12.87 -0.98 -15.92
N LYS A 171 14.14 -0.90 -16.37
CA LYS A 171 14.59 -1.41 -17.67
C LYS A 171 14.54 -2.93 -17.78
N ASP A 172 14.47 -3.63 -16.65
CA ASP A 172 14.48 -5.09 -16.60
C ASP A 172 13.07 -5.67 -16.58
N ILE A 173 12.04 -4.78 -16.61
CA ILE A 173 10.61 -5.11 -16.55
C ILE A 173 9.95 -5.13 -17.94
#